data_6c845c5246c0ad3086a83ec9d8067a42
#
_entry.id   6c845c5246c0ad3086a83ec9d8067a42
#
_cell.length_a   1.000
_cell.length_b   1.000
_cell.length_c   1.000
_cell.angle_alpha   90.00
_cell.angle_beta   90.00
_cell.angle_gamma   90.00
#
_symmetry.space_group_name_H-M   'P 1'
#
loop_
_entity.id
_entity.type
_entity.pdbx_description
1 polymer ?
#
loop_
_entity_poly.entity_id
_entity_poly.type
_entity_poly.pdbx_seq_one_letter_code
_entity_poly.pdbx_strand_id
1 'polypeptide(L)'
;GEGADEIFGGYNVYSDPDGTVYDKLPRSFKRAVGNIASKLPAKRGVNFFVRKGKTVEERFIGNAYMFTPSERKSLLKIKTSAPDPMSITKPFYDNVKSKDDVTKMQYLDLHLWMAGDILLKADKMSMANSLELRVPFLDKEVMKVAERIPTKYRVTHDKSTEETKYITKYAMRLAAKKDTPKQTAQTAAKKKLGFPVPIRVWLREDKYYNVVRSAFESQSSKQFFNTAPLIKLLDDHRSGKADNSRKIWTVYIFLVWYKVYFENNGKY
;
A
#
# COMPACT_ATOMS: atom_id res chain seq x y z
N GLY A 1 15.41 -7.07 5.03
CA GLY A 1 14.68 -7.74 6.09
C GLY A 1 13.32 -7.10 6.33
N GLU A 2 12.37 -7.90 6.70
CA GLU A 2 11.01 -7.44 6.97
C GLU A 2 10.98 -6.49 8.17
N GLY A 3 10.05 -5.55 8.19
CA GLY A 3 9.85 -4.57 9.27
C GLY A 3 10.60 -3.25 9.11
N ALA A 4 11.66 -3.21 8.35
CA ALA A 4 12.45 -1.98 8.21
C ALA A 4 11.71 -0.83 7.52
N ASP A 5 10.79 -1.14 6.61
CA ASP A 5 9.98 -0.12 5.94
C ASP A 5 8.94 0.49 6.86
N GLU A 6 8.29 -0.31 7.67
CA GLU A 6 7.24 0.09 8.60
C GLU A 6 7.82 0.87 9.78
N ILE A 7 8.94 0.39 10.34
CA ILE A 7 9.53 0.96 11.57
C ILE A 7 10.30 2.24 11.26
N PHE A 8 11.09 2.25 10.17
CA PHE A 8 11.98 3.37 9.83
C PHE A 8 11.48 4.27 8.70
N GLY A 9 10.20 4.13 8.30
CA GLY A 9 9.58 5.00 7.31
C GLY A 9 10.07 4.79 5.88
N GLY A 10 10.01 3.54 5.39
CA GLY A 10 10.51 3.16 4.06
C GLY A 10 9.52 3.28 2.91
N TYR A 11 8.23 3.41 3.18
CA TYR A 11 7.21 3.52 2.12
C TYR A 11 7.05 4.95 1.63
N ASN A 12 6.95 5.12 0.32
CA ASN A 12 6.72 6.43 -0.29
C ASN A 12 5.43 7.11 0.18
N VAL A 13 4.43 6.33 0.60
CA VAL A 13 3.17 6.87 1.12
C VAL A 13 3.35 7.66 2.42
N TYR A 14 4.39 7.38 3.19
CA TYR A 14 4.75 8.14 4.39
C TYR A 14 5.36 9.50 4.06
N SER A 15 5.85 9.67 2.84
CA SER A 15 6.42 10.91 2.33
C SER A 15 5.29 11.81 1.80
N ASP A 16 4.43 12.29 2.68
CA ASP A 16 3.44 13.30 2.28
C ASP A 16 4.16 14.64 2.07
N PRO A 17 3.94 15.34 0.96
CA PRO A 17 4.52 16.65 0.75
C PRO A 17 3.96 17.65 1.77
N ASP A 18 4.57 17.69 2.95
CA ASP A 18 4.37 18.72 3.94
C ASP A 18 5.32 19.90 3.68
N GLY A 19 4.93 21.08 4.10
CA GLY A 19 5.76 22.28 3.97
C GLY A 19 5.45 23.12 2.73
N THR A 20 4.39 22.82 2.01
CA THR A 20 3.87 23.73 0.98
C THR A 20 3.13 24.92 1.62
N VAL A 21 3.06 26.05 0.92
CA VAL A 21 2.25 27.20 1.35
C VAL A 21 0.79 26.78 1.62
N TYR A 22 0.28 25.81 0.86
CA TYR A 22 -1.06 25.27 1.00
C TYR A 22 -1.29 24.61 2.38
N ASP A 23 -0.27 24.02 2.99
CA ASP A 23 -0.40 23.37 4.32
C ASP A 23 -0.68 24.38 5.44
N LYS A 24 -0.29 25.64 5.26
CA LYS A 24 -0.56 26.74 6.19
C LYS A 24 -2.02 27.24 6.16
N LEU A 25 -2.79 26.87 5.15
CA LEU A 25 -4.19 27.28 5.02
C LEU A 25 -5.10 26.57 6.04
N PRO A 26 -6.22 27.19 6.46
CA PRO A 26 -7.18 26.58 7.36
C PRO A 26 -7.70 25.25 6.84
N ARG A 27 -7.93 24.31 7.74
CA ARG A 27 -8.39 22.96 7.38
C ARG A 27 -9.74 22.96 6.66
N SER A 28 -10.66 23.85 7.09
CA SER A 28 -11.97 24.02 6.43
C SER A 28 -11.83 24.38 4.96
N PHE A 29 -10.93 25.31 4.65
CA PHE A 29 -10.63 25.71 3.27
C PHE A 29 -10.05 24.52 2.46
N LYS A 30 -9.04 23.83 3.00
CA LYS A 30 -8.45 22.65 2.35
C LYS A 30 -9.50 21.57 2.09
N ARG A 31 -10.43 21.36 3.03
CA ARG A 31 -11.52 20.40 2.89
C ARG A 31 -12.51 20.80 1.79
N ALA A 32 -12.89 22.06 1.72
CA ALA A 32 -13.77 22.56 0.66
C ALA A 32 -13.14 22.39 -0.73
N VAL A 33 -11.88 22.79 -0.89
CA VAL A 33 -11.13 22.62 -2.15
C VAL A 33 -10.99 21.14 -2.50
N GLY A 34 -10.66 20.28 -1.53
CA GLY A 34 -10.55 18.84 -1.71
C GLY A 34 -11.87 18.19 -2.17
N ASN A 35 -12.98 18.61 -1.61
CA ASN A 35 -14.32 18.13 -2.01
C ASN A 35 -14.68 18.53 -3.45
N ILE A 36 -14.33 19.75 -3.86
CA ILE A 36 -14.52 20.20 -5.25
C ILE A 36 -13.62 19.40 -6.18
N ALA A 37 -12.34 19.27 -5.83
CA ALA A 37 -11.36 18.52 -6.60
C ALA A 37 -11.75 17.04 -6.77
N SER A 38 -12.40 16.43 -5.77
CA SER A 38 -12.83 15.02 -5.84
C SER A 38 -13.88 14.73 -6.92
N LYS A 39 -14.54 15.76 -7.45
CA LYS A 39 -15.51 15.65 -8.55
C LYS A 39 -14.86 15.73 -9.94
N LEU A 40 -13.60 16.10 -9.99
CA LEU A 40 -12.84 16.23 -11.24
C LEU A 40 -12.12 14.91 -11.60
N PRO A 41 -11.79 14.69 -12.89
CA PRO A 41 -10.99 13.54 -13.31
C PRO A 41 -9.66 13.47 -12.56
N ALA A 42 -9.27 12.26 -12.15
CA ALA A 42 -8.05 12.03 -11.40
C ALA A 42 -6.80 12.40 -12.21
N LYS A 43 -6.14 13.50 -11.82
CA LYS A 43 -4.84 13.97 -12.34
C LYS A 43 -3.91 14.32 -11.18
N ARG A 44 -2.60 14.42 -11.43
CA ARG A 44 -1.59 14.65 -10.38
C ARG A 44 -1.93 15.84 -9.46
N GLY A 45 -2.27 17.01 -10.03
CA GLY A 45 -2.66 18.20 -9.27
C GLY A 45 -3.99 18.03 -8.52
N VAL A 46 -5.01 17.44 -9.18
CA VAL A 46 -6.31 17.15 -8.58
C VAL A 46 -6.14 16.23 -7.37
N ASN A 47 -5.38 15.15 -7.52
CA ASN A 47 -5.13 14.20 -6.44
C ASN A 47 -4.42 14.84 -5.23
N PHE A 48 -3.56 15.84 -5.46
CA PHE A 48 -2.95 16.62 -4.39
C PHE A 48 -3.99 17.31 -3.52
N PHE A 49 -4.90 18.08 -4.13
CA PHE A 49 -5.95 18.79 -3.38
C PHE A 49 -6.92 17.84 -2.70
N VAL A 50 -7.33 16.76 -3.35
CA VAL A 50 -8.17 15.72 -2.74
C VAL A 50 -7.51 15.14 -1.49
N ARG A 51 -6.22 14.83 -1.56
CA ARG A 51 -5.46 14.28 -0.44
C ARG A 51 -5.28 15.29 0.69
N LYS A 52 -4.89 16.53 0.38
CA LYS A 52 -4.70 17.60 1.37
C LYS A 52 -6.01 18.07 2.02
N GLY A 53 -7.15 17.84 1.38
CA GLY A 53 -8.48 18.07 1.95
C GLY A 53 -8.91 17.03 2.99
N LYS A 54 -8.21 15.89 3.10
CA LYS A 54 -8.52 14.80 4.02
C LYS A 54 -7.51 14.74 5.17
N THR A 55 -7.95 14.18 6.32
CA THR A 55 -7.01 13.79 7.38
C THR A 55 -6.27 12.52 6.98
N VAL A 56 -5.22 12.17 7.73
CA VAL A 56 -4.54 10.89 7.53
C VAL A 56 -5.49 9.72 7.73
N GLU A 57 -6.35 9.79 8.73
CA GLU A 57 -7.34 8.77 9.04
C GLU A 57 -8.37 8.57 7.90
N GLU A 58 -8.72 9.64 7.19
CA GLU A 58 -9.66 9.61 6.06
C GLU A 58 -9.01 9.13 4.74
N ARG A 59 -7.69 9.26 4.59
CA ARG A 59 -6.97 8.99 3.33
C ARG A 59 -6.10 7.74 3.35
N PHE A 60 -5.70 7.28 4.52
CA PHE A 60 -4.82 6.14 4.67
C PHE A 60 -5.47 5.08 5.56
N ILE A 61 -5.99 4.03 4.95
CA ILE A 61 -6.56 2.86 5.61
C ILE A 61 -5.67 1.62 5.43
N GLY A 62 -4.36 1.85 5.27
CA GLY A 62 -3.32 0.85 5.11
C GLY A 62 -2.88 0.64 3.65
N ASN A 63 -1.76 -0.04 3.49
CA ASN A 63 -1.16 -0.33 2.18
C ASN A 63 -2.00 -1.32 1.34
N ALA A 64 -2.94 -2.04 1.95
CA ALA A 64 -3.84 -2.98 1.29
C ALA A 64 -5.05 -2.32 0.59
N TYR A 65 -5.18 -0.99 0.62
CA TYR A 65 -6.30 -0.30 0.00
C TYR A 65 -6.24 -0.37 -1.53
N MET A 66 -7.09 -1.21 -2.13
CA MET A 66 -7.11 -1.45 -3.58
C MET A 66 -8.26 -0.78 -4.31
N PHE A 67 -9.45 -0.75 -3.71
CA PHE A 67 -10.67 -0.28 -4.34
C PHE A 67 -11.33 0.84 -3.55
N THR A 68 -11.71 1.91 -4.22
CA THR A 68 -12.55 2.97 -3.65
C THR A 68 -13.96 2.44 -3.33
N PRO A 69 -14.73 3.10 -2.46
CA PRO A 69 -16.11 2.70 -2.19
C PRO A 69 -16.99 2.60 -3.44
N SER A 70 -16.84 3.52 -4.39
CA SER A 70 -17.58 3.51 -5.66
C SER A 70 -17.20 2.33 -6.55
N GLU A 71 -15.91 2.01 -6.64
CA GLU A 71 -15.43 0.84 -7.38
C GLU A 71 -15.94 -0.46 -6.76
N ARG A 72 -15.88 -0.59 -5.43
CA ARG A 72 -16.44 -1.77 -4.74
C ARG A 72 -17.92 -1.95 -5.05
N LYS A 73 -18.70 -0.86 -4.99
CA LYS A 73 -20.15 -0.88 -5.31
C LYS A 73 -20.40 -1.31 -6.75
N SER A 74 -19.56 -0.92 -7.71
CA SER A 74 -19.72 -1.31 -9.11
C SER A 74 -19.29 -2.75 -9.38
N LEU A 75 -18.26 -3.23 -8.68
CA LEU A 75 -17.70 -4.56 -8.88
C LEU A 75 -18.50 -5.65 -8.16
N LEU A 76 -18.93 -5.41 -6.93
CA LEU A 76 -19.65 -6.42 -6.14
C LEU A 76 -21.09 -6.53 -6.59
N LYS A 77 -21.53 -7.76 -6.87
CA LYS A 77 -22.92 -8.12 -7.12
C LYS A 77 -23.70 -8.35 -5.82
N ILE A 78 -23.01 -8.88 -4.82
CA ILE A 78 -23.60 -9.17 -3.52
C ILE A 78 -23.60 -7.93 -2.63
N LYS A 79 -24.65 -7.78 -1.83
CA LYS A 79 -24.63 -6.85 -0.69
C LYS A 79 -23.84 -7.51 0.43
N THR A 80 -22.79 -6.86 0.89
CA THR A 80 -21.98 -7.36 2.00
C THR A 80 -22.31 -6.58 3.28
N SER A 81 -22.35 -7.29 4.41
CA SER A 81 -22.40 -6.71 5.77
C SER A 81 -21.02 -6.41 6.33
N ALA A 82 -19.96 -6.53 5.51
CA ALA A 82 -18.60 -6.22 5.94
C ALA A 82 -18.51 -4.78 6.47
N PRO A 83 -17.80 -4.56 7.58
CA PRO A 83 -17.64 -3.25 8.16
C PRO A 83 -16.93 -2.30 7.19
N ASP A 84 -17.21 -1.02 7.30
CA ASP A 84 -16.45 -0.01 6.56
C ASP A 84 -14.97 -0.07 6.98
N PRO A 85 -14.01 -0.05 6.04
CA PRO A 85 -12.59 -0.09 6.37
C PRO A 85 -12.14 0.97 7.37
N MET A 86 -12.77 2.15 7.36
CA MET A 86 -12.46 3.20 8.33
C MET A 86 -12.89 2.81 9.76
N SER A 87 -13.96 2.03 9.92
CA SER A 87 -14.34 1.51 11.24
C SER A 87 -13.35 0.51 11.80
N ILE A 88 -12.68 -0.25 10.93
CA ILE A 88 -11.61 -1.20 11.32
C ILE A 88 -10.35 -0.43 11.75
N THR A 89 -10.00 0.64 11.05
CA THR A 89 -8.77 1.41 11.33
C THR A 89 -8.93 2.38 12.49
N LYS A 90 -10.15 2.80 12.79
CA LYS A 90 -10.44 3.80 13.84
C LYS A 90 -9.84 3.48 15.21
N PRO A 91 -9.97 2.28 15.80
CA PRO A 91 -9.38 1.96 17.10
C PRO A 91 -7.86 2.17 17.15
N PHE A 92 -7.17 1.85 16.05
CA PHE A 92 -5.71 2.05 15.95
C PHE A 92 -5.36 3.54 15.93
N TYR A 93 -6.09 4.35 15.14
CA TYR A 93 -5.89 5.79 15.10
C TYR A 93 -6.23 6.47 16.44
N ASP A 94 -7.23 5.97 17.14
CA ASP A 94 -7.62 6.49 18.46
C ASP A 94 -6.49 6.37 19.48
N ASN A 95 -5.66 5.33 19.39
CA ASN A 95 -4.50 5.13 20.26
C ASN A 95 -3.35 6.12 19.99
N VAL A 96 -3.31 6.72 18.82
CA VAL A 96 -2.21 7.60 18.39
C VAL A 96 -2.67 8.99 17.94
N LYS A 97 -3.82 9.45 18.43
CA LYS A 97 -4.45 10.73 18.05
C LYS A 97 -3.50 11.93 18.11
N SER A 98 -2.66 11.99 19.14
CA SER A 98 -1.72 13.08 19.38
C SER A 98 -0.42 13.01 18.57
N LYS A 99 -0.22 11.95 17.80
CA LYS A 99 1.00 11.75 17.01
C LYS A 99 0.91 12.42 15.65
N ASP A 100 2.07 12.63 15.02
CA ASP A 100 2.17 13.12 13.64
C ASP A 100 1.65 12.10 12.63
N ASP A 101 1.35 12.56 11.41
CA ASP A 101 0.73 11.73 10.36
C ASP A 101 1.58 10.53 9.96
N VAL A 102 2.91 10.67 9.93
CA VAL A 102 3.82 9.56 9.61
C VAL A 102 3.74 8.49 10.68
N THR A 103 3.80 8.89 11.95
CA THR A 103 3.69 7.96 13.09
C THR A 103 2.33 7.25 13.08
N LYS A 104 1.24 7.96 12.78
CA LYS A 104 -0.10 7.37 12.65
C LYS A 104 -0.16 6.30 11.55
N MET A 105 0.40 6.60 10.37
CA MET A 105 0.44 5.63 9.26
C MET A 105 1.29 4.41 9.59
N GLN A 106 2.47 4.62 10.19
CA GLN A 106 3.35 3.52 10.60
C GLN A 106 2.70 2.64 11.67
N TYR A 107 2.03 3.25 12.66
CA TYR A 107 1.31 2.52 13.70
C TYR A 107 0.22 1.61 13.11
N LEU A 108 -0.55 2.12 12.15
CA LEU A 108 -1.56 1.34 11.45
C LEU A 108 -0.93 0.16 10.69
N ASP A 109 0.13 0.43 9.92
CA ASP A 109 0.80 -0.60 9.13
C ASP A 109 1.45 -1.68 10.00
N LEU A 110 2.03 -1.34 11.14
CA LEU A 110 2.58 -2.31 12.08
C LEU A 110 1.52 -3.29 12.60
N HIS A 111 0.30 -2.83 12.85
CA HIS A 111 -0.76 -3.67 13.42
C HIS A 111 -1.56 -4.45 12.37
N LEU A 112 -1.77 -3.89 11.18
CA LEU A 112 -2.60 -4.52 10.15
C LEU A 112 -1.77 -5.09 9.00
N TRP A 113 -0.94 -4.29 8.37
CA TRP A 113 -0.17 -4.68 7.18
C TRP A 113 0.96 -5.65 7.52
N MET A 114 1.75 -5.31 8.56
CA MET A 114 2.86 -6.14 9.00
C MET A 114 2.38 -7.50 9.48
N ALA A 115 1.43 -7.54 10.40
CA ALA A 115 0.95 -8.78 11.00
C ALA A 115 0.12 -9.62 10.00
N GLY A 116 -0.80 -8.96 9.28
CA GLY A 116 -1.80 -9.64 8.44
C GLY A 116 -1.30 -10.01 7.04
N ASP A 117 -0.23 -9.40 6.54
CA ASP A 117 0.29 -9.67 5.19
C ASP A 117 1.79 -9.98 5.20
N ILE A 118 2.64 -9.06 5.63
CA ILE A 118 4.09 -9.18 5.47
C ILE A 118 4.65 -10.40 6.22
N LEU A 119 4.37 -10.50 7.52
CA LEU A 119 4.89 -11.62 8.33
C LEU A 119 4.18 -12.92 8.02
N LEU A 120 2.87 -12.90 7.79
CA LEU A 120 2.10 -14.08 7.43
C LEU A 120 2.61 -14.68 6.11
N LYS A 121 2.84 -13.85 5.10
CA LYS A 121 3.40 -14.26 3.82
C LYS A 121 4.83 -14.79 3.99
N ALA A 122 5.66 -14.05 4.72
CA ALA A 122 7.06 -14.42 4.93
C ALA A 122 7.18 -15.77 5.61
N ASP A 123 6.43 -15.99 6.69
CA ASP A 123 6.39 -17.26 7.42
C ASP A 123 5.91 -18.41 6.52
N LYS A 124 4.70 -18.28 5.93
CA LYS A 124 4.13 -19.36 5.12
C LYS A 124 4.99 -19.75 3.93
N MET A 125 5.58 -18.77 3.24
CA MET A 125 6.40 -19.05 2.05
C MET A 125 7.75 -19.63 2.42
N SER A 126 8.40 -19.17 3.48
CA SER A 126 9.68 -19.72 3.93
C SER A 126 9.51 -21.12 4.50
N MET A 127 8.50 -21.35 5.34
CA MET A 127 8.23 -22.65 5.94
C MET A 127 7.79 -23.70 4.90
N ALA A 128 7.06 -23.30 3.86
CA ALA A 128 6.74 -24.19 2.74
C ALA A 128 7.98 -24.73 2.01
N ASN A 129 9.12 -24.06 2.16
CA ASN A 129 10.42 -24.47 1.61
C ASN A 129 11.44 -24.89 2.69
N SER A 130 10.97 -25.22 3.91
CA SER A 130 11.80 -25.61 5.06
C SER A 130 12.90 -24.59 5.40
N LEU A 131 12.63 -23.29 5.17
CA LEU A 131 13.56 -22.21 5.45
C LEU A 131 13.08 -21.42 6.68
N GLU A 132 13.92 -21.35 7.71
CA GLU A 132 13.65 -20.53 8.88
C GLU A 132 14.04 -19.07 8.61
N LEU A 133 13.04 -18.17 8.56
CA LEU A 133 13.24 -16.75 8.36
C LEU A 133 13.42 -16.02 9.69
N ARG A 134 14.48 -15.22 9.79
CA ARG A 134 14.70 -14.29 10.90
C ARG A 134 14.47 -12.86 10.46
N VAL A 135 13.88 -12.04 11.37
CA VAL A 135 13.45 -10.66 11.12
C VAL A 135 14.10 -9.68 12.12
N PRO A 136 15.40 -9.42 11.99
CA PRO A 136 16.16 -8.67 13.01
C PRO A 136 15.65 -7.25 13.24
N PHE A 137 14.99 -6.62 12.27
CA PHE A 137 14.41 -5.28 12.47
C PHE A 137 13.20 -5.29 13.40
N LEU A 138 12.58 -6.44 13.65
CA LEU A 138 11.45 -6.58 14.58
C LEU A 138 11.90 -7.02 15.99
N ASP A 139 13.20 -7.03 16.25
CA ASP A 139 13.73 -7.23 17.59
C ASP A 139 13.27 -6.11 18.54
N LYS A 140 12.98 -6.48 19.79
CA LYS A 140 12.46 -5.55 20.80
C LYS A 140 13.42 -4.38 21.09
N GLU A 141 14.72 -4.61 21.06
CA GLU A 141 15.71 -3.55 21.29
C GLU A 141 15.79 -2.60 20.10
N VAL A 142 15.67 -3.13 18.88
CA VAL A 142 15.57 -2.29 17.67
C VAL A 142 14.32 -1.44 17.73
N MET A 143 13.18 -1.99 18.15
CA MET A 143 11.92 -1.24 18.29
C MET A 143 12.03 -0.11 19.31
N LYS A 144 12.63 -0.36 20.49
CA LYS A 144 12.88 0.68 21.51
C LYS A 144 13.71 1.86 20.98
N VAL A 145 14.68 1.58 20.11
CA VAL A 145 15.47 2.64 19.46
C VAL A 145 14.61 3.37 18.43
N ALA A 146 13.89 2.63 17.58
CA ALA A 146 13.08 3.19 16.50
C ALA A 146 11.98 4.13 16.99
N GLU A 147 11.32 3.80 18.10
CA GLU A 147 10.29 4.63 18.74
C GLU A 147 10.78 6.02 19.14
N ARG A 148 12.08 6.14 19.49
CA ARG A 148 12.71 7.39 19.88
C ARG A 148 13.19 8.23 18.71
N ILE A 149 13.21 7.69 17.50
CA ILE A 149 13.67 8.41 16.30
C ILE A 149 12.61 9.44 15.88
N PRO A 150 12.91 10.75 15.91
CA PRO A 150 11.99 11.77 15.43
C PRO A 150 11.63 11.56 13.96
N THR A 151 10.41 11.91 13.57
CA THR A 151 9.88 11.73 12.20
C THR A 151 10.80 12.30 11.12
N LYS A 152 11.44 13.45 11.36
CA LYS A 152 12.41 14.06 10.43
C LYS A 152 13.62 13.18 10.08
N TYR A 153 13.93 12.19 10.91
CA TYR A 153 14.99 11.20 10.65
C TYR A 153 14.44 9.88 10.09
N ARG A 154 13.15 9.69 10.11
CA ARG A 154 12.49 8.56 9.42
C ARG A 154 12.25 8.90 7.95
N VAL A 155 11.63 10.05 7.70
CA VAL A 155 11.38 10.59 6.36
C VAL A 155 11.80 12.04 6.33
N THR A 156 12.63 12.43 5.36
CA THR A 156 13.10 13.82 5.20
C THR A 156 13.04 14.27 3.75
N HIS A 157 13.22 15.57 3.53
CA HIS A 157 13.33 16.16 2.20
C HIS A 157 14.80 16.37 1.83
N ASP A 158 15.16 16.00 0.63
CA ASP A 158 16.40 16.43 0.03
C ASP A 158 16.23 17.86 -0.51
N LYS A 159 16.81 18.81 0.18
CA LYS A 159 16.78 20.23 -0.22
C LYS A 159 17.86 20.57 -1.24
N SER A 160 18.73 19.64 -1.57
CA SER A 160 19.85 19.85 -2.51
C SER A 160 19.47 19.69 -3.98
N THR A 161 18.26 19.19 -4.26
CA THR A 161 17.76 18.99 -5.63
C THR A 161 16.51 19.83 -5.87
N GLU A 162 16.39 20.43 -7.05
CA GLU A 162 15.18 21.17 -7.49
C GLU A 162 13.91 20.30 -7.49
N GLU A 163 14.04 19.01 -7.70
CA GLU A 163 12.98 18.05 -7.45
C GLU A 163 12.90 17.74 -5.96
N THR A 164 11.79 18.10 -5.31
CA THR A 164 11.48 17.72 -3.92
C THR A 164 11.53 16.20 -3.76
N LYS A 165 12.71 15.69 -3.48
CA LYS A 165 12.96 14.27 -3.38
C LYS A 165 12.94 13.86 -1.91
N TYR A 166 11.98 13.00 -1.58
CA TYR A 166 11.94 12.43 -0.23
C TYR A 166 13.00 11.35 -0.06
N ILE A 167 13.67 11.41 1.08
CA ILE A 167 14.57 10.36 1.53
C ILE A 167 13.86 9.56 2.61
N THR A 168 13.56 8.32 2.32
CA THR A 168 12.97 7.34 3.24
C THR A 168 14.05 6.59 4.00
N LYS A 169 13.73 6.06 5.20
CA LYS A 169 14.70 5.36 6.09
C LYS A 169 15.93 6.23 6.39
N TYR A 170 15.75 7.52 6.59
CA TYR A 170 16.87 8.47 6.63
C TYR A 170 17.88 8.15 7.74
N ALA A 171 17.43 7.85 8.96
CA ALA A 171 18.32 7.46 10.07
C ALA A 171 19.16 6.23 9.72
N MET A 172 18.55 5.20 9.10
CA MET A 172 19.29 4.00 8.69
C MET A 172 20.36 4.31 7.62
N ARG A 173 20.05 5.20 6.68
CA ARG A 173 20.99 5.63 5.65
C ARG A 173 22.16 6.41 6.24
N LEU A 174 21.89 7.26 7.24
CA LEU A 174 22.93 7.99 7.97
C LEU A 174 23.83 7.02 8.76
N ALA A 175 23.27 6.07 9.50
CA ALA A 175 24.00 5.05 10.21
C ALA A 175 24.87 4.21 9.26
N ALA A 176 24.27 3.73 8.15
CA ALA A 176 25.04 2.99 7.16
C ALA A 176 26.19 3.78 6.57
N LYS A 177 26.01 5.07 6.31
CA LYS A 177 27.07 5.93 5.78
C LYS A 177 28.25 6.08 6.76
N LYS A 178 27.95 6.14 8.07
CA LYS A 178 28.94 6.39 9.13
C LYS A 178 29.63 5.11 9.60
N ASP A 179 28.85 4.06 9.82
CA ASP A 179 29.22 2.94 10.67
C ASP A 179 29.40 1.62 9.89
N THR A 180 29.32 1.64 8.55
CA THR A 180 29.48 0.43 7.73
C THR A 180 30.57 0.56 6.67
N PRO A 181 31.06 -0.57 6.12
CA PRO A 181 32.00 -0.55 5.00
C PRO A 181 31.50 0.27 3.81
N LYS A 182 32.41 0.87 3.05
CA LYS A 182 32.12 1.77 1.92
C LYS A 182 31.09 1.20 0.93
N GLN A 183 31.18 -0.09 0.62
CA GLN A 183 30.25 -0.76 -0.30
C GLN A 183 28.82 -0.80 0.23
N THR A 184 28.66 -1.06 1.53
CA THR A 184 27.35 -1.05 2.21
C THR A 184 26.77 0.36 2.26
N ALA A 185 27.58 1.36 2.60
CA ALA A 185 27.19 2.76 2.61
C ALA A 185 26.71 3.23 1.22
N GLN A 186 27.44 2.89 0.16
CA GLN A 186 27.07 3.19 -1.23
C GLN A 186 25.76 2.50 -1.63
N THR A 187 25.54 1.25 -1.20
CA THR A 187 24.30 0.51 -1.47
C THR A 187 23.12 1.13 -0.71
N ALA A 188 23.32 1.52 0.53
CA ALA A 188 22.29 2.21 1.34
C ALA A 188 21.90 3.58 0.77
N ALA A 189 22.76 4.24 0.04
CA ALA A 189 22.49 5.52 -0.62
C ALA A 189 21.62 5.37 -1.89
N LYS A 190 21.55 4.17 -2.48
CA LYS A 190 20.77 3.94 -3.71
C LYS A 190 19.26 4.13 -3.48
N LYS A 191 18.54 4.44 -4.58
CA LYS A 191 17.09 4.48 -4.56
C LYS A 191 16.54 3.12 -4.13
N LYS A 192 15.53 3.14 -3.26
CA LYS A 192 14.82 1.93 -2.85
C LYS A 192 14.27 1.23 -4.09
N LEU A 193 14.61 -0.05 -4.25
CA LEU A 193 13.99 -0.96 -5.19
C LEU A 193 13.07 -1.88 -4.38
N GLY A 194 11.81 -2.02 -4.80
CA GLY A 194 10.93 -3.08 -4.31
C GLY A 194 11.32 -4.43 -4.91
N PHE A 195 10.58 -5.48 -4.56
CA PHE A 195 10.62 -6.76 -5.28
C PHE A 195 9.57 -6.72 -6.40
N PRO A 196 9.89 -6.24 -7.59
CA PRO A 196 8.93 -6.11 -8.67
C PRO A 196 8.63 -7.49 -9.23
N VAL A 197 7.48 -8.05 -8.85
CA VAL A 197 6.88 -9.14 -9.62
C VAL A 197 6.30 -8.53 -10.89
N PRO A 198 6.63 -9.00 -12.08
CA PRO A 198 6.22 -8.36 -13.34
C PRO A 198 4.75 -8.60 -13.74
N ILE A 199 3.85 -8.75 -12.76
CA ILE A 199 2.40 -8.96 -12.97
C ILE A 199 1.82 -7.92 -13.94
N ARG A 200 2.28 -6.66 -13.83
CA ARG A 200 1.86 -5.59 -14.72
C ARG A 200 2.18 -5.87 -16.19
N VAL A 201 3.28 -6.55 -16.46
CA VAL A 201 3.69 -6.94 -17.82
C VAL A 201 2.95 -8.20 -18.23
N TRP A 202 2.99 -9.22 -17.39
CA TRP A 202 2.37 -10.51 -17.69
C TRP A 202 0.88 -10.42 -18.02
N LEU A 203 0.11 -9.61 -17.30
CA LEU A 203 -1.32 -9.44 -17.55
C LEU A 203 -1.65 -8.79 -18.91
N ARG A 204 -0.65 -8.32 -19.66
CA ARG A 204 -0.80 -7.85 -21.04
C ARG A 204 -0.55 -8.92 -22.08
N GLU A 205 0.13 -10.00 -21.69
CA GLU A 205 0.42 -11.14 -22.55
C GLU A 205 -0.80 -12.04 -22.68
N ASP A 206 -1.05 -12.57 -23.89
CA ASP A 206 -2.24 -13.38 -24.19
C ASP A 206 -2.42 -14.55 -23.23
N LYS A 207 -1.33 -15.24 -22.89
CA LYS A 207 -1.35 -16.37 -21.97
C LYS A 207 -2.01 -16.03 -20.64
N TYR A 208 -1.52 -14.99 -19.97
CA TYR A 208 -2.00 -14.63 -18.64
C TYR A 208 -3.32 -13.86 -18.67
N TYR A 209 -3.51 -13.02 -19.68
CA TYR A 209 -4.77 -12.35 -19.94
C TYR A 209 -5.93 -13.36 -20.07
N ASN A 210 -5.77 -14.40 -20.89
CA ASN A 210 -6.81 -15.40 -21.13
C ASN A 210 -7.12 -16.21 -19.86
N VAL A 211 -6.10 -16.57 -19.07
CA VAL A 211 -6.30 -17.25 -17.77
C VAL A 211 -7.15 -16.40 -16.83
N VAL A 212 -6.80 -15.13 -16.67
CA VAL A 212 -7.54 -14.22 -15.78
C VAL A 212 -8.94 -13.92 -16.32
N ARG A 213 -9.07 -13.75 -17.64
CA ARG A 213 -10.37 -13.55 -18.30
C ARG A 213 -11.31 -14.72 -18.04
N SER A 214 -10.83 -15.95 -18.23
CA SER A 214 -11.61 -17.17 -17.96
C SER A 214 -12.06 -17.24 -16.50
N ALA A 215 -11.17 -16.85 -15.54
CA ALA A 215 -11.54 -16.79 -14.13
C ALA A 215 -12.62 -15.74 -13.87
N PHE A 216 -12.54 -14.56 -14.49
CA PHE A 216 -13.52 -13.49 -14.33
C PHE A 216 -14.88 -13.81 -14.95
N GLU A 217 -14.91 -14.64 -15.99
CA GLU A 217 -16.11 -15.11 -16.66
C GLU A 217 -16.68 -16.41 -16.03
N SER A 218 -16.00 -16.99 -15.04
CA SER A 218 -16.39 -18.24 -14.38
C SER A 218 -17.73 -18.10 -13.64
N GLN A 219 -18.37 -19.24 -13.36
CA GLN A 219 -19.61 -19.28 -12.59
C GLN A 219 -19.40 -18.78 -11.15
N SER A 220 -18.28 -19.11 -10.53
CA SER A 220 -17.91 -18.63 -9.20
C SER A 220 -17.78 -17.11 -9.17
N SER A 221 -17.11 -16.53 -10.18
CA SER A 221 -16.98 -15.08 -10.29
C SER A 221 -18.35 -14.40 -10.36
N LYS A 222 -19.27 -14.95 -11.15
CA LYS A 222 -20.63 -14.42 -11.33
C LYS A 222 -21.49 -14.46 -10.06
N GLN A 223 -21.12 -15.25 -9.06
CA GLN A 223 -21.78 -15.22 -7.75
C GLN A 223 -21.46 -13.93 -6.97
N PHE A 224 -20.24 -13.46 -7.03
CA PHE A 224 -19.73 -12.37 -6.21
C PHE A 224 -19.64 -11.04 -6.95
N PHE A 225 -19.35 -11.07 -8.25
CA PHE A 225 -18.96 -9.90 -9.01
C PHE A 225 -19.83 -9.67 -10.25
N ASN A 226 -19.91 -8.41 -10.66
CA ASN A 226 -20.42 -8.01 -11.95
C ASN A 226 -19.30 -8.22 -12.99
N THR A 227 -19.51 -9.09 -13.97
CA THR A 227 -18.49 -9.50 -14.95
C THR A 227 -18.02 -8.34 -15.82
N ALA A 228 -18.93 -7.48 -16.31
CA ALA A 228 -18.55 -6.40 -17.23
C ALA A 228 -17.53 -5.41 -16.66
N PRO A 229 -17.66 -4.89 -15.42
CA PRO A 229 -16.63 -4.06 -14.81
C PRO A 229 -15.29 -4.79 -14.61
N LEU A 230 -15.29 -6.10 -14.31
CA LEU A 230 -14.06 -6.88 -14.18
C LEU A 230 -13.32 -7.01 -15.51
N ILE A 231 -14.04 -7.37 -16.57
CA ILE A 231 -13.46 -7.46 -17.92
C ILE A 231 -12.94 -6.10 -18.37
N LYS A 232 -13.69 -5.03 -18.08
CA LYS A 232 -13.22 -3.67 -18.38
C LYS A 232 -11.89 -3.32 -17.68
N LEU A 233 -11.71 -3.70 -16.40
CA LEU A 233 -10.42 -3.50 -15.70
C LEU A 233 -9.29 -4.23 -16.41
N LEU A 234 -9.53 -5.45 -16.87
CA LEU A 234 -8.56 -6.28 -17.54
C LEU A 234 -8.21 -5.72 -18.93
N ASP A 235 -9.21 -5.33 -19.72
CA ASP A 235 -9.04 -4.76 -21.07
C ASP A 235 -8.34 -3.40 -21.03
N ASP A 236 -8.72 -2.51 -20.11
CA ASP A 236 -8.07 -1.20 -19.91
C ASP A 236 -6.59 -1.38 -19.49
N HIS A 237 -6.27 -2.46 -18.74
CA HIS A 237 -4.89 -2.78 -18.39
C HIS A 237 -4.10 -3.32 -19.58
N ARG A 238 -4.67 -4.26 -20.33
CA ARG A 238 -4.04 -4.87 -21.50
C ARG A 238 -3.72 -3.82 -22.57
N SER A 239 -4.66 -2.93 -22.87
CA SER A 239 -4.49 -1.84 -23.84
C SER A 239 -3.54 -0.73 -23.38
N GLY A 240 -3.08 -0.76 -22.12
CA GLY A 240 -2.23 0.29 -21.55
C GLY A 240 -2.95 1.57 -21.15
N LYS A 241 -4.28 1.61 -21.23
CA LYS A 241 -5.10 2.76 -20.85
C LYS A 241 -5.02 3.08 -19.36
N ALA A 242 -4.89 2.05 -18.51
CA ALA A 242 -4.72 2.18 -17.05
C ALA A 242 -3.88 1.03 -16.48
N ASP A 243 -3.11 1.29 -15.42
CA ASP A 243 -2.48 0.21 -14.66
C ASP A 243 -3.45 -0.30 -13.59
N ASN A 244 -4.15 -1.37 -13.91
CA ASN A 244 -5.09 -2.06 -13.02
C ASN A 244 -4.49 -3.35 -12.43
N SER A 245 -3.19 -3.61 -12.60
CA SER A 245 -2.56 -4.90 -12.27
C SER A 245 -2.86 -5.37 -10.84
N ARG A 246 -2.73 -4.50 -9.84
CA ARG A 246 -3.00 -4.85 -8.45
C ARG A 246 -4.48 -5.16 -8.18
N LYS A 247 -5.40 -4.43 -8.81
CA LYS A 247 -6.85 -4.67 -8.69
C LYS A 247 -7.24 -6.01 -9.30
N ILE A 248 -6.75 -6.28 -10.51
CA ILE A 248 -6.95 -7.54 -11.22
C ILE A 248 -6.41 -8.70 -10.39
N TRP A 249 -5.18 -8.57 -9.89
CA TRP A 249 -4.54 -9.59 -9.06
C TRP A 249 -5.34 -9.90 -7.81
N THR A 250 -5.83 -8.88 -7.09
CA THR A 250 -6.61 -9.04 -5.87
C THR A 250 -7.87 -9.89 -6.11
N VAL A 251 -8.62 -9.58 -7.18
CA VAL A 251 -9.84 -10.34 -7.52
C VAL A 251 -9.50 -11.74 -8.01
N TYR A 252 -8.47 -11.86 -8.85
CA TYR A 252 -8.03 -13.15 -9.39
C TYR A 252 -7.61 -14.11 -8.28
N ILE A 253 -6.79 -13.67 -7.33
CA ILE A 253 -6.35 -14.51 -6.19
C ILE A 253 -7.52 -14.90 -5.30
N PHE A 254 -8.49 -14.01 -5.08
CA PHE A 254 -9.73 -14.38 -4.38
C PHE A 254 -10.46 -15.53 -5.10
N LEU A 255 -10.59 -15.47 -6.43
CA LEU A 255 -11.25 -16.53 -7.19
C LEU A 255 -10.47 -17.85 -7.18
N VAL A 256 -9.13 -17.80 -7.25
CA VAL A 256 -8.27 -18.98 -7.10
C VAL A 256 -8.45 -19.59 -5.70
N TRP A 257 -8.40 -18.77 -4.66
CA TRP A 257 -8.65 -19.23 -3.29
C TRP A 257 -10.04 -19.87 -3.14
N TYR A 258 -11.08 -19.21 -3.66
CA TYR A 258 -12.44 -19.74 -3.60
C TYR A 258 -12.56 -21.09 -4.31
N LYS A 259 -11.97 -21.20 -5.49
CA LYS A 259 -11.95 -22.47 -6.23
C LYS A 259 -11.29 -23.58 -5.44
N VAL A 260 -10.12 -23.33 -4.86
CA VAL A 260 -9.36 -24.34 -4.09
C VAL A 260 -10.16 -24.81 -2.87
N TYR A 261 -10.67 -23.89 -2.07
CA TYR A 261 -11.26 -24.25 -0.77
C TYR A 261 -12.72 -24.61 -0.82
N PHE A 262 -13.48 -24.10 -1.77
CA PHE A 262 -14.94 -24.27 -1.79
C PHE A 262 -15.45 -25.12 -2.99
N GLU A 263 -14.69 -25.19 -4.08
CA GLU A 263 -15.09 -26.03 -5.23
C GLU A 263 -14.31 -27.34 -5.27
N ASN A 264 -12.99 -27.32 -4.97
CA ASN A 264 -12.13 -28.48 -5.06
C ASN A 264 -11.84 -29.15 -3.70
N ASN A 265 -12.57 -28.81 -2.63
CA ASN A 265 -12.38 -29.35 -1.28
C ASN A 265 -10.91 -29.31 -0.80
N GLY A 266 -10.20 -28.24 -1.09
CA GLY A 266 -8.78 -28.06 -0.72
C GLY A 266 -7.77 -28.79 -1.62
N LYS A 267 -8.21 -29.39 -2.71
CA LYS A 267 -7.31 -30.01 -3.70
C LYS A 267 -6.89 -29.00 -4.77
N TYR A 268 -5.59 -28.97 -5.07
CA TYR A 268 -5.00 -28.11 -6.10
C TYR A 268 -5.15 -28.67 -7.50
#